data_e967b87646a03b96d9dfcb0ca3d2895a
#
_entry.id   e967b87646a03b96d9dfcb0ca3d2895a
#
_cell.length_a   1.000
_cell.length_b   1.000
_cell.length_c   1.000
_cell.angle_alpha   90.00
_cell.angle_beta   90.00
_cell.angle_gamma   90.00
#
_symmetry.space_group_name_H-M   'P 1'
#
loop_
_entity.id
_entity.type
_entity.pdbx_description
1 polymer ?
#
loop_
_entity_poly.entity_id
_entity_poly.type
_entity_poly.pdbx_seq_one_letter_code
_entity_poly.pdbx_strand_id
1 'polypeptide(L)'
;MSSGNIVQIIGAVVDVEFPRGSVPKIYDALRLDESGLILEVQQQLGDGVVRTIAMGPSEGLKRNMVASNTGAPISVPVGKPTLGRIMNVLGIPIDHKGPVEADSYRAIHQPAPSYEDQSGATELLETGIKVIDLLCPFAKGGKVGLFGGAGVGKTVNMMELIRNIAIEHSGYSVFAGVGERTREGNDFYHEMKDSNVLDKVALVYGQMNEPPGARSRVALTGLTLAEQFRDQSGTDVLFFVDNIFRF
;
A
#
# COMPACT_ATOMS: atom_id res chain seq x y z
N MET A 1 -21.51 -12.63 10.93
CA MET A 1 -20.70 -11.40 11.05
C MET A 1 -21.20 -10.69 12.29
N SER A 2 -20.32 -10.26 13.18
CA SER A 2 -20.71 -9.45 14.34
C SER A 2 -20.81 -7.99 13.95
N SER A 3 -21.75 -7.27 14.55
CA SER A 3 -21.93 -5.84 14.35
C SER A 3 -21.81 -5.09 15.67
N GLY A 4 -21.27 -3.90 15.61
CA GLY A 4 -21.11 -2.97 16.72
C GLY A 4 -21.64 -1.59 16.35
N ASN A 5 -21.69 -0.70 17.34
CA ASN A 5 -22.16 0.67 17.16
C ASN A 5 -21.03 1.67 17.45
N ILE A 6 -20.95 2.74 16.69
CA ILE A 6 -20.01 3.83 16.96
C ILE A 6 -20.39 4.51 18.29
N VAL A 7 -19.44 4.58 19.22
CA VAL A 7 -19.63 5.25 20.52
C VAL A 7 -18.89 6.57 20.61
N GLN A 8 -17.75 6.70 19.89
CA GLN A 8 -16.97 7.94 19.90
C GLN A 8 -16.27 8.16 18.56
N ILE A 9 -16.13 9.42 18.16
CA ILE A 9 -15.43 9.86 16.95
C ILE A 9 -14.50 11.00 17.31
N ILE A 10 -13.20 10.84 17.02
CA ILE A 10 -12.16 11.86 17.25
C ILE A 10 -11.33 11.96 15.96
N GLY A 11 -11.76 12.82 15.03
CA GLY A 11 -11.11 12.92 13.71
C GLY A 11 -11.16 11.57 12.97
N ALA A 12 -10.00 11.03 12.62
CA ALA A 12 -9.88 9.73 11.94
C ALA A 12 -10.01 8.52 12.89
N VAL A 13 -10.02 8.74 14.21
CA VAL A 13 -10.15 7.68 15.21
C VAL A 13 -11.62 7.49 15.56
N VAL A 14 -12.09 6.26 15.47
CA VAL A 14 -13.48 5.89 15.74
C VAL A 14 -13.50 4.73 16.71
N ASP A 15 -14.19 4.91 17.86
CA ASP A 15 -14.37 3.84 18.82
C ASP A 15 -15.74 3.18 18.58
N VAL A 16 -15.73 1.84 18.51
CA VAL A 16 -16.91 1.02 18.19
C VAL A 16 -17.11 0.00 19.30
N GLU A 17 -18.33 -0.09 19.82
CA GLU A 17 -18.72 -1.05 20.83
C GLU A 17 -19.37 -2.28 20.21
N PHE A 18 -18.88 -3.45 20.59
CA PHE A 18 -19.39 -4.76 20.19
C PHE A 18 -19.95 -5.52 21.40
N PRO A 19 -20.91 -6.45 21.19
CA PRO A 19 -21.36 -7.35 22.25
C PRO A 19 -20.18 -8.18 22.79
N ARG A 20 -20.19 -8.42 24.11
CA ARG A 20 -19.20 -9.28 24.77
C ARG A 20 -19.17 -10.66 24.11
N GLY A 21 -18.00 -11.15 23.76
CA GLY A 21 -17.80 -12.44 23.08
C GLY A 21 -17.77 -12.35 21.54
N SER A 22 -18.05 -11.18 20.94
CA SER A 22 -17.95 -10.97 19.49
C SER A 22 -17.06 -9.79 19.11
N VAL A 23 -16.09 -9.47 19.97
CA VAL A 23 -15.16 -8.35 19.79
C VAL A 23 -14.19 -8.66 18.64
N PRO A 24 -14.03 -7.77 17.66
CA PRO A 24 -13.10 -7.92 16.57
C PRO A 24 -11.65 -8.07 17.02
N LYS A 25 -10.84 -8.76 16.24
CA LYS A 25 -9.40 -8.87 16.45
C LYS A 25 -8.70 -7.58 15.99
N ILE A 26 -7.48 -7.37 16.48
CA ILE A 26 -6.62 -6.30 15.98
C ILE A 26 -6.35 -6.55 14.49
N TYR A 27 -6.40 -5.46 13.72
CA TYR A 27 -6.32 -5.41 12.25
C TYR A 27 -7.56 -5.92 11.49
N ASP A 28 -8.60 -6.44 12.17
CA ASP A 28 -9.85 -6.71 11.45
C ASP A 28 -10.39 -5.43 10.80
N ALA A 29 -10.91 -5.58 9.59
CA ALA A 29 -11.59 -4.51 8.88
C ALA A 29 -13.06 -4.49 9.29
N LEU A 30 -13.55 -3.32 9.69
CA LEU A 30 -14.95 -3.06 9.94
C LEU A 30 -15.52 -2.23 8.79
N ARG A 31 -16.70 -2.58 8.33
CA ARG A 31 -17.39 -1.82 7.30
C ARG A 31 -18.58 -1.10 7.92
N LEU A 32 -18.68 0.21 7.71
CA LEU A 32 -19.88 0.97 8.07
C LEU A 32 -20.99 0.70 7.06
N ASP A 33 -22.14 0.27 7.54
CA ASP A 33 -23.24 -0.19 6.68
C ASP A 33 -23.84 0.94 5.83
N GLU A 34 -23.93 2.15 6.37
CA GLU A 34 -24.53 3.30 5.69
C GLU A 34 -23.58 3.95 4.65
N SER A 35 -22.31 4.10 4.96
CA SER A 35 -21.35 4.84 4.14
C SER A 35 -20.41 3.92 3.33
N GLY A 36 -20.30 2.63 3.71
CA GLY A 36 -19.33 1.72 3.15
C GLY A 36 -17.88 2.00 3.57
N LEU A 37 -17.65 2.99 4.45
CA LEU A 37 -16.33 3.34 4.95
C LEU A 37 -15.71 2.17 5.70
N ILE A 38 -14.44 1.91 5.43
CA ILE A 38 -13.65 0.88 6.12
C ILE A 38 -12.92 1.51 7.30
N LEU A 39 -13.05 0.88 8.45
CA LEU A 39 -12.31 1.17 9.67
C LEU A 39 -11.40 -0.02 9.97
N GLU A 40 -10.16 0.21 10.39
CA GLU A 40 -9.25 -0.85 10.81
C GLU A 40 -9.09 -0.85 12.33
N VAL A 41 -9.30 -1.99 12.97
CA VAL A 41 -9.14 -2.15 14.43
C VAL A 41 -7.66 -2.02 14.80
N GLN A 42 -7.35 -1.06 15.68
CA GLN A 42 -5.99 -0.82 16.17
C GLN A 42 -5.77 -1.36 17.57
N GLN A 43 -6.79 -1.28 18.41
CA GLN A 43 -6.69 -1.62 19.83
C GLN A 43 -8.02 -2.05 20.38
N GLN A 44 -8.00 -3.00 21.34
CA GLN A 44 -9.14 -3.34 22.18
C GLN A 44 -9.02 -2.56 23.49
N LEU A 45 -10.03 -1.75 23.81
CA LEU A 45 -10.04 -0.86 24.99
C LEU A 45 -10.62 -1.54 26.26
N GLY A 46 -11.23 -2.70 26.10
CA GLY A 46 -12.00 -3.37 27.14
C GLY A 46 -13.52 -3.16 26.99
N ASP A 47 -14.29 -3.91 27.76
CA ASP A 47 -15.77 -3.85 27.79
C ASP A 47 -16.47 -3.92 26.40
N GLY A 48 -15.84 -4.59 25.43
CA GLY A 48 -16.37 -4.72 24.08
C GLY A 48 -16.03 -3.56 23.15
N VAL A 49 -15.35 -2.51 23.64
CA VAL A 49 -14.99 -1.35 22.82
C VAL A 49 -13.65 -1.60 22.10
N VAL A 50 -13.65 -1.33 20.80
CA VAL A 50 -12.44 -1.33 19.98
C VAL A 50 -12.18 0.05 19.42
N ARG A 51 -10.91 0.44 19.41
CA ARG A 51 -10.43 1.66 18.76
C ARG A 51 -9.99 1.35 17.35
N THR A 52 -10.53 2.13 16.42
CA THR A 52 -10.26 1.95 15.00
C THR A 52 -9.72 3.23 14.36
N ILE A 53 -9.11 3.08 13.20
CA ILE A 53 -8.73 4.20 12.35
C ILE A 53 -9.46 4.11 11.00
N ALA A 54 -9.97 5.25 10.54
CA ALA A 54 -10.72 5.33 9.28
C ALA A 54 -9.77 5.32 8.07
N MET A 55 -10.10 4.52 7.06
CA MET A 55 -9.38 4.43 5.79
C MET A 55 -9.90 5.40 4.73
N GLY A 56 -10.89 6.20 5.05
CA GLY A 56 -11.48 7.24 4.22
C GLY A 56 -11.95 8.42 5.06
N PRO A 57 -12.57 9.42 4.44
CA PRO A 57 -13.11 10.60 5.13
C PRO A 57 -14.08 10.21 6.25
N SER A 58 -13.90 10.78 7.43
CA SER A 58 -14.74 10.54 8.62
C SER A 58 -15.85 11.57 8.79
N GLU A 59 -15.95 12.55 7.89
CA GLU A 59 -16.97 13.57 7.90
C GLU A 59 -18.36 12.97 7.72
N GLY A 60 -19.28 13.40 8.54
CA GLY A 60 -20.67 12.92 8.51
C GLY A 60 -20.92 11.65 9.34
N LEU A 61 -19.91 11.07 9.95
CA LEU A 61 -20.09 9.96 10.90
C LEU A 61 -20.85 10.44 12.15
N LYS A 62 -21.70 9.55 12.66
CA LYS A 62 -22.51 9.80 13.84
C LYS A 62 -22.41 8.65 14.84
N ARG A 63 -22.64 8.94 16.11
CA ARG A 63 -22.82 7.88 17.11
C ARG A 63 -24.00 6.97 16.72
N ASN A 64 -23.94 5.73 17.14
CA ASN A 64 -24.90 4.66 16.86
C ASN A 64 -24.98 4.20 15.41
N MET A 65 -24.12 4.69 14.49
CA MET A 65 -23.98 4.06 13.18
C MET A 65 -23.43 2.64 13.35
N VAL A 66 -23.95 1.70 12.55
CA VAL A 66 -23.60 0.30 12.61
C VAL A 66 -22.32 0.03 11.84
N ALA A 67 -21.40 -0.67 12.50
CA ALA A 67 -20.16 -1.19 11.92
C ALA A 67 -20.17 -2.71 11.93
N SER A 68 -20.12 -3.33 10.78
CA SER A 68 -20.08 -4.78 10.58
C SER A 68 -18.65 -5.27 10.49
N ASN A 69 -18.28 -6.27 11.32
CA ASN A 69 -16.97 -6.90 11.25
C ASN A 69 -16.91 -7.81 10.02
N THR A 70 -15.91 -7.61 9.16
CA THR A 70 -15.67 -8.47 8.00
C THR A 70 -15.07 -9.83 8.38
N GLY A 71 -14.51 -9.95 9.60
CA GLY A 71 -13.84 -11.15 10.10
C GLY A 71 -12.44 -11.38 9.54
N ALA A 72 -11.89 -10.41 8.82
CA ALA A 72 -10.57 -10.47 8.21
C ALA A 72 -9.92 -9.08 8.17
N PRO A 73 -8.59 -9.00 8.07
CA PRO A 73 -7.88 -7.76 7.79
C PRO A 73 -8.23 -7.18 6.41
N ILE A 74 -7.88 -5.91 6.18
CA ILE A 74 -7.97 -5.30 4.85
C ILE A 74 -7.22 -6.19 3.86
N SER A 75 -7.93 -6.62 2.82
CA SER A 75 -7.38 -7.46 1.75
C SER A 75 -7.50 -6.77 0.42
N VAL A 76 -6.44 -6.83 -0.37
CA VAL A 76 -6.32 -6.11 -1.64
C VAL A 76 -6.13 -7.09 -2.80
N PRO A 77 -6.60 -6.74 -4.02
CA PRO A 77 -6.39 -7.56 -5.20
C PRO A 77 -4.90 -7.63 -5.51
N VAL A 78 -4.41 -8.80 -5.92
CA VAL A 78 -3.00 -9.02 -6.23
C VAL A 78 -2.82 -9.74 -7.57
N GLY A 79 -1.59 -9.70 -8.10
CA GLY A 79 -1.20 -10.38 -9.32
C GLY A 79 -1.22 -9.48 -10.56
N LYS A 80 -1.02 -10.11 -11.74
CA LYS A 80 -0.85 -9.38 -13.02
C LYS A 80 -1.96 -8.37 -13.37
N PRO A 81 -3.24 -8.58 -13.02
CA PRO A 81 -4.29 -7.60 -13.32
C PRO A 81 -4.11 -6.24 -12.64
N THR A 82 -3.22 -6.13 -11.63
CA THR A 82 -2.89 -4.87 -10.95
C THR A 82 -1.83 -4.04 -11.69
N LEU A 83 -1.14 -4.63 -12.68
CA LEU A 83 -0.15 -3.91 -13.47
C LEU A 83 -0.79 -2.86 -14.37
N GLY A 84 -0.17 -1.71 -14.49
CA GLY A 84 -0.69 -0.56 -15.23
C GLY A 84 -1.86 0.15 -14.58
N ARG A 85 -2.21 -0.22 -13.33
CA ARG A 85 -3.34 0.31 -12.58
C ARG A 85 -2.88 1.23 -11.45
N ILE A 86 -3.72 2.21 -11.15
CA ILE A 86 -3.57 3.05 -9.96
C ILE A 86 -4.67 2.66 -8.98
N MET A 87 -4.28 2.28 -7.76
CA MET A 87 -5.18 1.85 -6.71
C MET A 87 -5.01 2.71 -5.45
N ASN A 88 -6.05 2.75 -4.64
CA ASN A 88 -5.97 3.33 -3.29
C ASN A 88 -5.49 2.29 -2.26
N VAL A 89 -5.47 2.66 -0.99
CA VAL A 89 -5.06 1.80 0.15
C VAL A 89 -5.87 0.50 0.26
N LEU A 90 -7.12 0.49 -0.20
CA LEU A 90 -8.01 -0.67 -0.18
C LEU A 90 -7.92 -1.52 -1.45
N GLY A 91 -6.99 -1.21 -2.37
CA GLY A 91 -6.89 -1.88 -3.66
C GLY A 91 -8.00 -1.52 -4.65
N ILE A 92 -8.77 -0.47 -4.37
CA ILE A 92 -9.80 0.03 -5.27
C ILE A 92 -9.14 0.88 -6.35
N PRO A 93 -9.38 0.60 -7.65
CA PRO A 93 -8.80 1.40 -8.73
C PRO A 93 -9.35 2.83 -8.74
N ILE A 94 -8.45 3.80 -8.93
CA ILE A 94 -8.77 5.22 -9.01
C ILE A 94 -8.39 5.84 -10.38
N ASP A 95 -8.04 5.01 -11.32
CA ASP A 95 -7.62 5.36 -12.69
C ASP A 95 -8.75 5.42 -13.72
N HIS A 96 -10.00 5.28 -13.27
CA HIS A 96 -11.21 5.27 -14.12
C HIS A 96 -11.24 4.19 -15.22
N LYS A 97 -10.42 3.12 -15.09
CA LYS A 97 -10.36 2.02 -16.05
C LYS A 97 -11.26 0.82 -15.67
N GLY A 98 -12.20 1.02 -14.76
CA GLY A 98 -13.06 -0.05 -14.24
C GLY A 98 -12.40 -0.90 -13.14
N PRO A 99 -13.10 -1.91 -12.61
CA PRO A 99 -12.60 -2.75 -11.52
C PRO A 99 -11.33 -3.54 -11.94
N VAL A 100 -10.54 -3.94 -10.95
CA VAL A 100 -9.44 -4.88 -11.15
C VAL A 100 -10.02 -6.29 -11.06
N GLU A 101 -9.98 -7.03 -12.14
CA GLU A 101 -10.41 -8.44 -12.19
C GLU A 101 -9.25 -9.33 -11.69
N ALA A 102 -9.10 -9.41 -10.38
CA ALA A 102 -8.05 -10.21 -9.75
C ALA A 102 -8.59 -11.58 -9.33
N ASP A 103 -7.79 -12.62 -9.59
CA ASP A 103 -8.10 -14.00 -9.21
C ASP A 103 -7.90 -14.26 -7.70
N SER A 104 -7.12 -13.42 -7.03
CA SER A 104 -6.77 -13.59 -5.63
C SER A 104 -6.65 -12.26 -4.88
N TYR A 105 -6.87 -12.34 -3.56
CA TYR A 105 -6.75 -11.22 -2.64
C TYR A 105 -5.79 -11.62 -1.51
N ARG A 106 -4.95 -10.68 -1.06
CA ARG A 106 -4.07 -10.89 0.10
C ARG A 106 -4.30 -9.80 1.15
N ALA A 107 -4.22 -10.20 2.42
CA ALA A 107 -4.26 -9.25 3.52
C ALA A 107 -3.01 -8.36 3.51
N ILE A 108 -3.17 -7.09 3.84
CA ILE A 108 -2.04 -6.14 3.91
C ILE A 108 -1.16 -6.34 5.14
N HIS A 109 -1.70 -6.98 6.18
CA HIS A 109 -0.93 -7.39 7.36
C HIS A 109 -0.49 -8.84 7.20
N GLN A 110 0.77 -9.03 6.88
CA GLN A 110 1.42 -10.32 6.73
C GLN A 110 2.57 -10.45 7.73
N PRO A 111 2.82 -11.66 8.26
CA PRO A 111 4.04 -11.90 9.04
C PRO A 111 5.27 -11.71 8.15
N ALA A 112 6.36 -11.22 8.74
CA ALA A 112 7.63 -11.17 8.03
C ALA A 112 8.12 -12.59 7.70
N PRO A 113 8.89 -12.77 6.59
CA PRO A 113 9.54 -14.05 6.29
C PRO A 113 10.39 -14.54 7.46
N SER A 114 10.41 -15.86 7.68
CA SER A 114 11.25 -16.45 8.72
C SER A 114 12.74 -16.23 8.43
N TYR A 115 13.58 -16.34 9.44
CA TYR A 115 15.03 -16.21 9.24
C TYR A 115 15.58 -17.27 8.28
N GLU A 116 14.99 -18.46 8.29
CA GLU A 116 15.38 -19.58 7.44
C GLU A 116 15.06 -19.34 5.95
N ASP A 117 14.02 -18.55 5.67
CA ASP A 117 13.59 -18.20 4.30
C ASP A 117 14.43 -17.06 3.69
N GLN A 118 15.30 -16.41 4.49
CA GLN A 118 16.10 -15.28 4.02
C GLN A 118 17.37 -15.77 3.32
N SER A 119 17.59 -15.32 2.08
CA SER A 119 18.82 -15.59 1.36
C SER A 119 20.00 -14.85 2.01
N GLY A 120 21.08 -15.57 2.29
CA GLY A 120 22.34 -15.00 2.77
C GLY A 120 23.28 -14.52 1.65
N ALA A 121 22.94 -14.74 0.38
CA ALA A 121 23.78 -14.35 -0.74
C ALA A 121 23.61 -12.84 -1.04
N THR A 122 24.74 -12.14 -1.13
CA THR A 122 24.78 -10.73 -1.51
C THR A 122 25.19 -10.62 -2.98
N GLU A 123 24.20 -10.53 -3.86
CA GLU A 123 24.41 -10.20 -5.26
C GLU A 123 24.22 -8.73 -5.51
N LEU A 124 24.96 -8.15 -6.44
CA LEU A 124 24.77 -6.76 -6.85
C LEU A 124 23.64 -6.68 -7.87
N LEU A 125 22.82 -5.65 -7.74
CA LEU A 125 21.82 -5.26 -8.72
C LEU A 125 22.44 -4.24 -9.66
N GLU A 126 22.63 -4.61 -10.92
CA GLU A 126 23.07 -3.69 -11.96
C GLU A 126 21.91 -2.76 -12.31
N THR A 127 22.03 -1.48 -11.95
CA THR A 127 20.97 -0.50 -12.14
C THR A 127 21.02 0.18 -13.51
N GLY A 128 22.17 0.10 -14.21
CA GLY A 128 22.44 0.83 -15.45
C GLY A 128 22.75 2.31 -15.25
N ILE A 129 22.72 2.80 -14.01
CA ILE A 129 23.08 4.19 -13.66
C ILE A 129 24.53 4.19 -13.19
N LYS A 130 25.45 4.67 -14.02
CA LYS A 130 26.90 4.58 -13.79
C LYS A 130 27.36 5.02 -12.42
N VAL A 131 26.82 6.13 -11.91
CA VAL A 131 27.22 6.67 -10.60
C VAL A 131 26.76 5.78 -9.46
N ILE A 132 25.60 5.14 -9.57
CA ILE A 132 25.10 4.19 -8.58
C ILE A 132 25.95 2.92 -8.62
N ASP A 133 26.08 2.30 -9.78
CA ASP A 133 26.77 1.01 -9.94
C ASP A 133 28.26 1.10 -9.56
N LEU A 134 28.89 2.26 -9.77
CA LEU A 134 30.32 2.46 -9.48
C LEU A 134 30.59 2.89 -8.03
N LEU A 135 29.79 3.82 -7.48
CA LEU A 135 30.11 4.47 -6.20
C LEU A 135 29.26 3.98 -5.03
N CYS A 136 28.03 3.53 -5.28
CA CYS A 136 27.11 3.06 -4.24
C CYS A 136 26.21 1.93 -4.76
N PRO A 137 26.78 0.80 -5.18
CA PRO A 137 26.05 -0.29 -5.82
C PRO A 137 24.93 -0.82 -4.92
N PHE A 138 23.82 -1.18 -5.53
CA PHE A 138 22.69 -1.76 -4.82
C PHE A 138 22.88 -3.27 -4.68
N ALA A 139 22.57 -3.79 -3.50
CA ALA A 139 22.47 -5.23 -3.29
C ALA A 139 21.05 -5.71 -3.60
N LYS A 140 20.90 -6.85 -4.26
CA LYS A 140 19.60 -7.53 -4.39
C LYS A 140 19.02 -7.82 -3.00
N GLY A 141 17.73 -7.55 -2.82
CA GLY A 141 17.07 -7.63 -1.51
C GLY A 141 17.48 -6.53 -0.52
N GLY A 142 18.35 -5.60 -0.93
CA GLY A 142 18.78 -4.47 -0.13
C GLY A 142 17.70 -3.39 0.02
N LYS A 143 17.90 -2.52 1.00
CA LYS A 143 17.08 -1.32 1.23
C LYS A 143 17.95 -0.09 1.02
N VAL A 144 17.55 0.77 0.08
CA VAL A 144 18.32 1.95 -0.31
C VAL A 144 17.47 3.20 -0.14
N GLY A 145 18.04 4.24 0.47
CA GLY A 145 17.40 5.54 0.63
C GLY A 145 17.91 6.55 -0.39
N LEU A 146 16.99 7.15 -1.16
CA LEU A 146 17.27 8.28 -2.05
C LEU A 146 16.92 9.59 -1.33
N PHE A 147 17.92 10.28 -0.81
CA PHE A 147 17.74 11.53 -0.07
C PHE A 147 18.03 12.73 -0.96
N GLY A 148 17.21 13.76 -0.83
CA GLY A 148 17.42 15.03 -1.54
C GLY A 148 16.24 15.97 -1.37
N GLY A 149 16.49 17.26 -1.54
CA GLY A 149 15.47 18.30 -1.56
C GLY A 149 14.52 18.20 -2.77
N ALA A 150 13.65 19.18 -2.90
CA ALA A 150 12.79 19.27 -4.08
C ALA A 150 13.63 19.59 -5.33
N GLY A 151 13.26 19.00 -6.48
CA GLY A 151 13.89 19.32 -7.78
C GLY A 151 15.30 18.75 -8.01
N VAL A 152 15.78 17.85 -7.15
CA VAL A 152 17.14 17.25 -7.31
C VAL A 152 17.16 15.96 -8.14
N GLY A 153 16.05 15.60 -8.80
CA GLY A 153 16.00 14.47 -9.72
C GLY A 153 15.70 13.11 -9.07
N LYS A 154 15.16 13.05 -7.85
CA LYS A 154 14.76 11.77 -7.22
C LYS A 154 13.81 10.97 -8.11
N THR A 155 12.76 11.63 -8.61
CA THR A 155 11.74 11.00 -9.48
C THR A 155 12.38 10.49 -10.78
N VAL A 156 13.30 11.26 -11.38
CA VAL A 156 14.00 10.84 -12.59
C VAL A 156 14.83 9.58 -12.35
N ASN A 157 15.54 9.50 -11.21
CA ASN A 157 16.29 8.30 -10.85
C ASN A 157 15.36 7.09 -10.63
N MET A 158 14.20 7.28 -9.99
CA MET A 158 13.23 6.20 -9.81
C MET A 158 12.68 5.72 -11.15
N MET A 159 12.34 6.63 -12.06
CA MET A 159 11.87 6.30 -13.41
C MET A 159 12.91 5.49 -14.19
N GLU A 160 14.17 5.89 -14.13
CA GLU A 160 15.26 5.19 -14.82
C GLU A 160 15.48 3.78 -14.22
N LEU A 161 15.44 3.64 -12.90
CA LEU A 161 15.51 2.34 -12.23
C LEU A 161 14.36 1.41 -12.66
N ILE A 162 13.12 1.93 -12.67
CA ILE A 162 11.94 1.17 -13.10
C ILE A 162 12.11 0.71 -14.55
N ARG A 163 12.53 1.61 -15.43
CA ARG A 163 12.74 1.31 -16.84
C ARG A 163 13.81 0.23 -17.05
N ASN A 164 14.95 0.38 -16.40
CA ASN A 164 16.07 -0.55 -16.57
C ASN A 164 15.71 -1.94 -16.02
N ILE A 165 15.05 -2.04 -14.88
CA ILE A 165 14.57 -3.30 -14.36
C ILE A 165 13.50 -3.94 -15.25
N ALA A 166 12.60 -3.15 -15.80
CA ALA A 166 11.56 -3.66 -16.70
C ALA A 166 12.15 -4.21 -18.03
N ILE A 167 13.16 -3.55 -18.57
CA ILE A 167 13.75 -3.89 -19.88
C ILE A 167 14.81 -4.98 -19.73
N GLU A 168 15.79 -4.78 -18.83
CA GLU A 168 16.98 -5.63 -18.75
C GLU A 168 16.74 -6.88 -17.88
N HIS A 169 15.96 -6.76 -16.81
CA HIS A 169 15.73 -7.85 -15.85
C HIS A 169 14.34 -8.49 -15.98
N SER A 170 13.48 -8.01 -16.90
CA SER A 170 12.10 -8.48 -17.05
C SER A 170 11.29 -8.46 -15.73
N GLY A 171 11.72 -7.64 -14.78
CA GLY A 171 11.15 -7.54 -13.44
C GLY A 171 9.91 -6.66 -13.42
N TYR A 172 9.22 -6.72 -12.29
CA TYR A 172 8.10 -5.84 -11.99
C TYR A 172 8.50 -4.77 -10.98
N SER A 173 7.76 -3.67 -10.99
CA SER A 173 7.95 -2.61 -9.99
C SER A 173 6.62 -2.28 -9.32
N VAL A 174 6.69 -1.91 -8.06
CA VAL A 174 5.53 -1.40 -7.32
C VAL A 174 5.91 -0.06 -6.71
N PHE A 175 5.07 0.92 -6.91
CA PHE A 175 5.26 2.27 -6.36
C PHE A 175 4.15 2.59 -5.36
N ALA A 176 4.54 2.91 -4.14
CA ALA A 176 3.65 3.37 -3.07
C ALA A 176 3.87 4.86 -2.82
N GLY A 177 2.93 5.69 -3.25
CA GLY A 177 2.92 7.13 -3.01
C GLY A 177 2.32 7.45 -1.64
N VAL A 178 3.17 7.75 -0.65
CA VAL A 178 2.77 8.03 0.73
C VAL A 178 2.77 9.53 1.00
N GLY A 179 1.58 10.12 1.08
CA GLY A 179 1.42 11.54 1.32
C GLY A 179 1.99 12.45 0.22
N GLU A 180 2.11 11.92 -0.99
CA GLU A 180 2.52 12.68 -2.18
C GLU A 180 1.47 13.71 -2.60
N ARG A 181 1.91 14.73 -3.33
CA ARG A 181 1.00 15.67 -3.98
C ARG A 181 0.30 14.98 -5.14
N THR A 182 -1.00 15.19 -5.26
CA THR A 182 -1.82 14.61 -6.34
C THR A 182 -1.26 14.92 -7.74
N ARG A 183 -0.72 16.14 -7.92
CA ARG A 183 -0.09 16.54 -9.17
C ARG A 183 1.14 15.68 -9.47
N GLU A 184 2.05 15.53 -8.50
CA GLU A 184 3.30 14.76 -8.68
C GLU A 184 3.01 13.29 -9.01
N GLY A 185 2.00 12.70 -8.35
CA GLY A 185 1.55 11.34 -8.67
C GLY A 185 0.95 11.21 -10.07
N ASN A 186 0.23 12.22 -10.53
CA ASN A 186 -0.32 12.25 -11.89
C ASN A 186 0.78 12.43 -12.95
N ASP A 187 1.71 13.35 -12.72
CA ASP A 187 2.85 13.57 -13.62
C ASP A 187 3.68 12.27 -13.75
N PHE A 188 3.94 11.58 -12.64
CA PHE A 188 4.65 10.30 -12.61
C PHE A 188 3.94 9.20 -13.42
N TYR A 189 2.61 9.10 -13.32
CA TYR A 189 1.83 8.18 -14.12
C TYR A 189 1.97 8.44 -15.63
N HIS A 190 1.89 9.71 -16.04
CA HIS A 190 2.03 10.08 -17.45
C HIS A 190 3.43 9.81 -17.98
N GLU A 191 4.47 10.11 -17.20
CA GLU A 191 5.86 9.81 -17.57
C GLU A 191 6.08 8.29 -17.75
N MET A 192 5.53 7.45 -16.90
CA MET A 192 5.58 5.99 -17.07
C MET A 192 4.85 5.51 -18.32
N LYS A 193 3.72 6.11 -18.63
CA LYS A 193 2.95 5.81 -19.84
C LYS A 193 3.74 6.18 -21.09
N ASP A 194 4.33 7.37 -21.12
CA ASP A 194 5.09 7.87 -22.26
C ASP A 194 6.40 7.07 -22.47
N SER A 195 6.96 6.56 -21.39
CA SER A 195 8.15 5.68 -21.40
C SER A 195 7.83 4.21 -21.71
N ASN A 196 6.56 3.84 -21.94
CA ASN A 196 6.11 2.48 -22.22
C ASN A 196 6.52 1.44 -21.16
N VAL A 197 6.57 1.81 -19.90
CA VAL A 197 6.90 0.89 -18.78
C VAL A 197 5.71 0.67 -17.84
N LEU A 198 4.59 1.32 -18.08
CA LEU A 198 3.42 1.29 -17.21
C LEU A 198 2.85 -0.13 -17.02
N ASP A 199 2.92 -0.99 -18.03
CA ASP A 199 2.47 -2.39 -18.02
C ASP A 199 3.33 -3.30 -17.13
N LYS A 200 4.44 -2.81 -16.61
CA LYS A 200 5.33 -3.50 -15.67
C LYS A 200 5.27 -2.95 -14.25
N VAL A 201 4.41 -1.95 -14.02
CA VAL A 201 4.36 -1.23 -12.75
C VAL A 201 2.95 -1.25 -12.17
N ALA A 202 2.83 -1.53 -10.87
CA ALA A 202 1.60 -1.29 -10.12
C ALA A 202 1.76 -0.04 -9.23
N LEU A 203 0.76 0.83 -9.21
CA LEU A 203 0.78 2.08 -8.48
C LEU A 203 -0.25 2.05 -7.35
N VAL A 204 0.16 2.39 -6.14
CA VAL A 204 -0.73 2.51 -4.98
C VAL A 204 -0.57 3.90 -4.38
N TYR A 205 -1.64 4.67 -4.32
CA TYR A 205 -1.59 6.04 -3.84
C TYR A 205 -2.39 6.24 -2.55
N GLY A 206 -1.72 6.82 -1.54
CA GLY A 206 -2.30 7.42 -0.35
C GLY A 206 -1.81 8.86 -0.25
N GLN A 207 -2.37 9.74 -1.07
CA GLN A 207 -1.90 11.10 -1.30
C GLN A 207 -2.21 12.03 -0.12
N MET A 208 -1.77 13.31 -0.22
CA MET A 208 -1.91 14.30 0.87
C MET A 208 -3.36 14.57 1.27
N ASN A 209 -4.30 14.42 0.35
CA ASN A 209 -5.74 14.59 0.57
C ASN A 209 -6.40 13.40 1.29
N GLU A 210 -5.71 12.26 1.37
CA GLU A 210 -6.21 11.08 2.06
C GLU A 210 -6.06 11.21 3.59
N PRO A 211 -6.96 10.58 4.37
CA PRO A 211 -6.86 10.60 5.82
C PRO A 211 -5.61 9.88 6.34
N PRO A 212 -5.17 10.17 7.57
CA PRO A 212 -3.98 9.57 8.17
C PRO A 212 -3.98 8.03 8.15
N GLY A 213 -5.14 7.39 8.34
CA GLY A 213 -5.30 5.94 8.28
C GLY A 213 -4.89 5.37 6.94
N ALA A 214 -5.40 5.94 5.85
CA ALA A 214 -5.04 5.52 4.49
C ALA A 214 -3.54 5.71 4.23
N ARG A 215 -3.00 6.89 4.55
CA ARG A 215 -1.56 7.18 4.35
C ARG A 215 -0.65 6.24 5.11
N SER A 216 -1.03 5.83 6.32
CA SER A 216 -0.24 4.91 7.15
C SER A 216 -0.34 3.44 6.72
N ARG A 217 -1.15 3.09 5.73
CA ARG A 217 -1.34 1.71 5.26
C ARG A 217 -0.98 1.50 3.79
N VAL A 218 -0.92 2.58 3.02
CA VAL A 218 -0.67 2.50 1.56
C VAL A 218 0.63 1.78 1.21
N ALA A 219 1.69 1.95 2.01
CA ALA A 219 2.95 1.23 1.80
C ALA A 219 2.81 -0.27 2.07
N LEU A 220 1.96 -0.69 3.02
CA LEU A 220 1.67 -2.11 3.25
C LEU A 220 0.90 -2.71 2.07
N THR A 221 -0.04 -1.97 1.51
CA THR A 221 -0.74 -2.38 0.28
C THR A 221 0.25 -2.58 -0.87
N GLY A 222 1.14 -1.62 -1.09
CA GLY A 222 2.19 -1.74 -2.11
C GLY A 222 3.12 -2.92 -1.86
N LEU A 223 3.54 -3.13 -0.61
CA LEU A 223 4.39 -4.26 -0.23
C LEU A 223 3.70 -5.59 -0.50
N THR A 224 2.40 -5.71 -0.20
CA THR A 224 1.61 -6.92 -0.48
C THR A 224 1.61 -7.27 -1.97
N LEU A 225 1.50 -6.26 -2.85
CA LEU A 225 1.61 -6.47 -4.30
C LEU A 225 3.02 -6.92 -4.71
N ALA A 226 4.06 -6.27 -4.17
CA ALA A 226 5.45 -6.60 -4.45
C ALA A 226 5.80 -8.04 -4.02
N GLU A 227 5.37 -8.44 -2.83
CA GLU A 227 5.54 -9.81 -2.33
C GLU A 227 4.83 -10.84 -3.22
N GLN A 228 3.64 -10.53 -3.70
CA GLN A 228 2.91 -11.43 -4.60
C GLN A 228 3.65 -11.61 -5.93
N PHE A 229 4.17 -10.53 -6.51
CA PHE A 229 4.97 -10.64 -7.74
C PHE A 229 6.25 -11.45 -7.52
N ARG A 230 6.96 -11.22 -6.40
CA ARG A 230 8.13 -12.01 -6.03
C ARG A 230 7.79 -13.50 -5.91
N ASP A 231 6.73 -13.83 -5.17
CA ASP A 231 6.35 -15.21 -4.85
C ASP A 231 5.86 -15.97 -6.09
N GLN A 232 5.15 -15.30 -7.02
CA GLN A 232 4.64 -15.92 -8.23
C GLN A 232 5.65 -16.04 -9.36
N SER A 233 6.49 -15.04 -9.53
CA SER A 233 7.38 -14.96 -10.71
C SER A 233 8.77 -15.45 -10.43
N GLY A 234 9.20 -15.49 -9.16
CA GLY A 234 10.61 -15.77 -8.77
C GLY A 234 11.58 -14.74 -9.36
N THR A 235 11.09 -13.58 -9.78
CA THR A 235 11.88 -12.49 -10.36
C THR A 235 12.09 -11.39 -9.34
N ASP A 236 13.13 -10.59 -9.57
CA ASP A 236 13.38 -9.40 -8.75
C ASP A 236 12.25 -8.39 -8.91
N VAL A 237 11.82 -7.81 -7.80
CA VAL A 237 10.78 -6.79 -7.75
C VAL A 237 11.34 -5.54 -7.08
N LEU A 238 11.23 -4.39 -7.76
CA LEU A 238 11.54 -3.10 -7.15
C LEU A 238 10.30 -2.57 -6.42
N PHE A 239 10.47 -2.24 -5.16
CA PHE A 239 9.43 -1.60 -4.37
C PHE A 239 9.87 -0.21 -3.94
N PHE A 240 9.14 0.81 -4.36
CA PHE A 240 9.38 2.21 -4.03
C PHE A 240 8.35 2.73 -3.03
N VAL A 241 8.84 3.47 -2.03
CA VAL A 241 7.98 4.19 -1.07
C VAL A 241 8.39 5.66 -1.08
N ASP A 242 7.56 6.52 -1.60
CA ASP A 242 7.79 7.96 -1.66
C ASP A 242 6.64 8.71 -1.00
N ASN A 243 6.83 9.34 0.13
CA ASN A 243 8.01 9.47 0.99
C ASN A 243 7.90 8.57 2.24
N ILE A 244 8.94 7.82 2.54
CA ILE A 244 8.93 6.89 3.67
C ILE A 244 8.65 7.56 5.04
N PHE A 245 9.09 8.78 5.26
CA PHE A 245 8.89 9.47 6.54
C PHE A 245 7.46 10.02 6.76
N ARG A 246 6.56 9.82 5.80
CA ARG A 246 5.13 10.12 5.95
C ARG A 246 4.28 8.87 6.21
N PHE A 247 4.95 7.74 6.22
CA PHE A 247 4.38 6.42 6.51
C PHE A 247 4.18 6.18 8.01
#